data_8b73f2b966ea4ea2105176217dbbef70
#
_entry.id   8b73f2b966ea4ea2105176217dbbef70
#
_cell.length_a   1.000
_cell.length_b   1.000
_cell.length_c   1.000
_cell.angle_alpha   90.00
_cell.angle_beta   90.00
_cell.angle_gamma   90.00
#
_symmetry.space_group_name_H-M   'P 1'
#
loop_
_entity.id
_entity.type
_entity.pdbx_description
1 polymer ?
#
loop_
_entity_poly.entity_id
_entity_poly.type
_entity_poly.pdbx_seq_one_letter_code
_entity_poly.pdbx_strand_id
1 'polypeptide(L)'
;MATTTPEIRTGTTPGPGPGPAPDPRRWRALALLCVAGFMVILDAQIVVLALPSIAEGLGFTAGGAQWVMSAYLLSFGGLLLLGGRIADLLGRRRVFMTGTLLFALASLLCGFAWTAVVLVAARAVQGVSAAVMAPTALSILLNTFEEGAERNKALALWSGSGGFGATAALLIGGPLTDVLGWEWVFFLNVPVALALLALSPVLLRESRTEARTRSYDPAGALAVTAALLACVYAVVEAPRAGWLSAQTLGLLVASAVLALLFVRVEARSKAPLVPLRLLRSRGVSGGNLVVFLLGGSAFGMSYTLSQYGQGVLVSSPLRFGLYNVVMPVTAVIGSYAGQALVTRVGPRPVAVGGLTLVGVGSLLLAGVPVDGGFVRDLFPGLLVFGPGLGACAVAGSIAALTGVGERESGVASGINTAAFQIGGAFGVAVVSSVAVSYTSGADRLAALTTGYRAAFVACVVLAVAGTAVAVVLLGRMRRPAGRSPAGQGPDYPRTSKIPNPKP
;
A
#
# COMPACT_ATOMS: atom_id res chain seq x y z
N MET A 1 -12.23 77.84 -24.66
CA MET A 1 -12.76 76.63 -24.06
C MET A 1 -11.92 75.49 -24.60
N ALA A 2 -10.96 75.02 -23.83
CA ALA A 2 -10.07 73.91 -24.22
C ALA A 2 -10.60 72.64 -23.55
N THR A 3 -10.99 71.65 -24.35
CA THR A 3 -11.48 70.34 -23.92
C THR A 3 -10.24 69.42 -23.72
N THR A 4 -9.91 69.15 -22.48
CA THR A 4 -8.92 68.14 -22.10
C THR A 4 -9.53 66.74 -22.17
N THR A 5 -9.00 65.88 -23.07
CA THR A 5 -9.33 64.46 -23.16
C THR A 5 -8.56 63.71 -22.05
N PRO A 6 -9.16 62.78 -21.26
CA PRO A 6 -8.39 62.00 -20.28
C PRO A 6 -7.63 60.86 -20.97
N GLU A 7 -6.32 60.81 -20.78
CA GLU A 7 -5.45 59.68 -21.11
C GLU A 7 -5.86 58.45 -20.28
N ILE A 8 -6.30 57.39 -20.94
CA ILE A 8 -6.49 56.06 -20.34
C ILE A 8 -5.10 55.44 -20.15
N ARG A 9 -4.56 55.54 -18.90
CA ARG A 9 -3.40 54.74 -18.52
C ARG A 9 -3.76 53.23 -18.54
N THR A 10 -3.31 52.53 -19.53
CA THR A 10 -3.29 51.05 -19.56
C THR A 10 -2.31 50.59 -18.48
N GLY A 11 -2.84 50.27 -17.31
CA GLY A 11 -2.08 49.64 -16.25
C GLY A 11 -1.69 48.23 -16.69
N THR A 12 -0.44 48.02 -17.08
CA THR A 12 0.17 46.69 -17.20
C THR A 12 0.23 46.09 -15.82
N THR A 13 -0.64 45.15 -15.51
CA THR A 13 -0.51 44.29 -14.35
C THR A 13 0.85 43.61 -14.41
N PRO A 14 1.69 43.76 -13.36
CA PRO A 14 2.96 43.04 -13.30
C PRO A 14 2.67 41.55 -13.42
N GLY A 15 3.26 40.87 -14.38
CA GLY A 15 3.21 39.39 -14.45
C GLY A 15 3.70 38.80 -13.14
N PRO A 16 3.24 37.59 -12.79
CA PRO A 16 3.72 36.92 -11.58
C PRO A 16 5.24 36.87 -11.61
N GLY A 17 5.85 37.50 -10.61
CA GLY A 17 7.30 37.54 -10.47
C GLY A 17 7.86 36.10 -10.43
N PRO A 18 9.15 35.88 -10.77
CA PRO A 18 9.75 34.57 -10.70
C PRO A 18 9.56 34.01 -9.29
N GLY A 19 8.94 32.81 -9.23
CA GLY A 19 8.74 32.10 -7.96
C GLY A 19 10.05 31.92 -7.20
N PRO A 20 10.02 31.69 -5.88
CA PRO A 20 11.24 31.53 -5.09
C PRO A 20 12.12 30.44 -5.70
N ALA A 21 13.43 30.71 -5.81
CA ALA A 21 14.37 29.77 -6.40
C ALA A 21 14.30 28.39 -5.74
N PRO A 22 14.32 27.29 -6.52
CA PRO A 22 14.20 25.95 -5.99
C PRO A 22 15.27 25.65 -4.93
N ASP A 23 14.89 25.00 -3.81
CA ASP A 23 15.82 24.64 -2.76
C ASP A 23 16.95 23.74 -3.31
N PRO A 24 18.23 24.13 -3.19
CA PRO A 24 19.36 23.34 -3.66
C PRO A 24 19.47 21.98 -2.97
N ARG A 25 18.86 21.83 -1.79
CA ARG A 25 18.87 20.58 -1.01
C ARG A 25 17.73 19.63 -1.38
N ARG A 26 16.80 20.00 -2.29
CA ARG A 26 15.60 19.22 -2.60
C ARG A 26 15.85 17.76 -3.01
N TRP A 27 16.91 17.50 -3.77
CA TRP A 27 17.27 16.14 -4.19
C TRP A 27 17.83 15.30 -3.03
N ARG A 28 18.55 15.92 -2.09
CA ARG A 28 19.02 15.25 -0.86
C ARG A 28 17.84 14.94 0.07
N ALA A 29 16.88 15.86 0.18
CA ALA A 29 15.63 15.64 0.90
C ALA A 29 14.86 14.48 0.29
N LEU A 30 14.76 14.40 -1.06
CA LEU A 30 14.14 13.26 -1.75
C LEU A 30 14.83 11.94 -1.42
N ALA A 31 16.17 11.91 -1.46
CA ALA A 31 16.92 10.70 -1.13
C ALA A 31 16.61 10.21 0.31
N LEU A 32 16.56 11.13 1.27
CA LEU A 32 16.17 10.81 2.64
C LEU A 32 14.76 10.24 2.74
N LEU A 33 13.80 10.86 2.04
CA LEU A 33 12.41 10.37 2.01
C LEU A 33 12.32 8.99 1.33
N CYS A 34 13.03 8.78 0.23
CA CYS A 34 13.09 7.47 -0.45
C CYS A 34 13.66 6.38 0.46
N VAL A 35 14.68 6.68 1.27
CA VAL A 35 15.23 5.74 2.27
C VAL A 35 14.19 5.43 3.34
N ALA A 36 13.39 6.40 3.78
CA ALA A 36 12.31 6.15 4.73
C ALA A 36 11.21 5.25 4.12
N GLY A 37 10.79 5.52 2.89
CA GLY A 37 9.83 4.67 2.17
C GLY A 37 10.35 3.26 1.92
N PHE A 38 11.61 3.14 1.52
CA PHE A 38 12.32 1.88 1.38
C PHE A 38 12.31 1.08 2.69
N MET A 39 12.66 1.71 3.82
CA MET A 39 12.71 1.06 5.13
C MET A 39 11.34 0.52 5.55
N VAL A 40 10.26 1.28 5.39
CA VAL A 40 8.89 0.84 5.72
C VAL A 40 8.47 -0.40 4.92
N ILE A 41 8.80 -0.44 3.63
CA ILE A 41 8.45 -1.56 2.76
C ILE A 41 9.36 -2.76 3.01
N LEU A 42 10.66 -2.51 3.20
CA LEU A 42 11.62 -3.56 3.56
C LEU A 42 11.19 -4.26 4.86
N ASP A 43 10.84 -3.49 5.92
CA ASP A 43 10.40 -4.04 7.20
C ASP A 43 9.14 -4.90 7.07
N ALA A 44 8.15 -4.46 6.26
CA ALA A 44 6.94 -5.23 6.03
C ALA A 44 7.21 -6.58 5.36
N GLN A 45 8.21 -6.65 4.48
CA GLN A 45 8.50 -7.83 3.66
C GLN A 45 9.56 -8.75 4.26
N ILE A 46 10.56 -8.21 4.96
CA ILE A 46 11.67 -8.98 5.53
C ILE A 46 11.20 -9.97 6.59
N VAL A 47 10.17 -9.60 7.35
CA VAL A 47 9.57 -10.42 8.40
C VAL A 47 8.97 -11.72 7.85
N VAL A 48 8.51 -11.74 6.58
CA VAL A 48 7.98 -12.94 5.93
C VAL A 48 9.00 -14.08 5.92
N LEU A 49 10.28 -13.75 5.70
CA LEU A 49 11.36 -14.73 5.68
C LEU A 49 11.73 -15.24 7.07
N ALA A 50 11.71 -14.32 8.05
CA ALA A 50 12.04 -14.64 9.43
C ALA A 50 10.90 -15.34 10.20
N LEU A 51 9.67 -15.32 9.64
CA LEU A 51 8.47 -15.74 10.36
C LEU A 51 8.52 -17.18 10.91
N PRO A 52 9.03 -18.21 10.18
CA PRO A 52 9.19 -19.56 10.74
C PRO A 52 10.16 -19.58 11.92
N SER A 53 11.32 -18.92 11.80
CA SER A 53 12.32 -18.84 12.89
C SER A 53 11.79 -18.07 14.10
N ILE A 54 11.02 -17.00 13.89
CA ILE A 54 10.30 -16.25 14.95
C ILE A 54 9.29 -17.18 15.64
N ALA A 55 8.53 -17.95 14.86
CA ALA A 55 7.51 -18.85 15.41
C ALA A 55 8.13 -19.92 16.31
N GLU A 56 9.24 -20.49 15.90
CA GLU A 56 9.99 -21.47 16.69
C GLU A 56 10.64 -20.82 17.92
N GLY A 57 11.35 -19.70 17.76
CA GLY A 57 12.08 -19.03 18.84
C GLY A 57 11.20 -18.49 19.96
N LEU A 58 10.00 -18.02 19.65
CA LEU A 58 9.06 -17.47 20.64
C LEU A 58 7.88 -18.38 20.98
N GLY A 59 7.88 -19.63 20.47
CA GLY A 59 6.85 -20.61 20.79
C GLY A 59 5.45 -20.24 20.32
N PHE A 60 5.32 -19.64 19.14
CA PHE A 60 4.01 -19.31 18.59
C PHE A 60 3.19 -20.58 18.29
N THR A 61 1.91 -20.47 18.51
CA THR A 61 0.95 -21.50 18.06
C THR A 61 0.82 -21.49 16.53
N ALA A 62 0.35 -22.60 15.94
CA ALA A 62 0.23 -22.77 14.50
C ALA A 62 -0.50 -21.63 13.77
N GLY A 63 -1.50 -20.99 14.37
CA GLY A 63 -2.18 -19.82 13.80
C GLY A 63 -1.70 -18.48 14.38
N GLY A 64 -0.82 -18.50 15.40
CA GLY A 64 -0.42 -17.29 16.12
C GLY A 64 0.61 -16.43 15.38
N ALA A 65 1.55 -17.07 14.68
CA ALA A 65 2.67 -16.38 14.02
C ALA A 65 2.22 -15.33 12.98
N GLN A 66 1.09 -15.52 12.33
CA GLN A 66 0.52 -14.55 11.40
C GLN A 66 0.27 -13.17 12.02
N TRP A 67 0.07 -13.09 13.37
CA TRP A 67 -0.15 -11.82 14.06
C TRP A 67 1.05 -10.89 13.97
N VAL A 68 2.27 -11.44 13.79
CA VAL A 68 3.47 -10.64 13.57
C VAL A 68 3.34 -9.78 12.30
N MET A 69 2.68 -10.29 11.27
CA MET A 69 2.38 -9.55 10.05
C MET A 69 1.08 -8.73 10.17
N SER A 70 0.00 -9.37 10.62
CA SER A 70 -1.34 -8.77 10.64
C SER A 70 -1.42 -7.56 11.57
N ALA A 71 -0.77 -7.59 12.75
CA ALA A 71 -0.74 -6.46 13.67
C ALA A 71 -0.13 -5.20 13.03
N TYR A 72 1.00 -5.37 12.31
CA TYR A 72 1.63 -4.28 11.56
C TYR A 72 0.73 -3.77 10.42
N LEU A 73 0.23 -4.66 9.56
CA LEU A 73 -0.56 -4.29 8.39
C LEU A 73 -1.88 -3.59 8.76
N LEU A 74 -2.56 -4.08 9.80
CA LEU A 74 -3.81 -3.49 10.29
C LEU A 74 -3.60 -2.12 10.91
N SER A 75 -2.58 -1.97 11.77
CA SER A 75 -2.25 -0.69 12.38
C SER A 75 -1.79 0.31 11.31
N PHE A 76 -0.98 -0.13 10.36
CA PHE A 76 -0.54 0.70 9.25
C PHE A 76 -1.73 1.14 8.37
N GLY A 77 -2.52 0.20 7.86
CA GLY A 77 -3.64 0.49 6.98
C GLY A 77 -4.77 1.27 7.67
N GLY A 78 -5.12 0.88 8.89
CA GLY A 78 -6.21 1.48 9.66
C GLY A 78 -5.95 2.93 10.09
N LEU A 79 -4.69 3.27 10.38
CA LEU A 79 -4.31 4.60 10.87
C LEU A 79 -3.64 5.49 9.82
N LEU A 80 -3.44 5.01 8.59
CA LEU A 80 -2.70 5.72 7.54
C LEU A 80 -3.31 7.10 7.22
N LEU A 81 -4.62 7.19 7.12
CA LEU A 81 -5.31 8.46 6.83
C LEU A 81 -5.25 9.43 8.00
N LEU A 82 -5.35 8.92 9.22
CA LEU A 82 -5.19 9.72 10.43
C LEU A 82 -3.75 10.28 10.52
N GLY A 83 -2.74 9.45 10.24
CA GLY A 83 -1.33 9.85 10.23
C GLY A 83 -1.06 11.00 9.27
N GLY A 84 -1.59 10.94 8.04
CA GLY A 84 -1.51 12.03 7.07
C GLY A 84 -2.15 13.32 7.59
N ARG A 85 -3.34 13.22 8.21
CA ARG A 85 -4.04 14.37 8.77
C ARG A 85 -3.30 15.02 9.93
N ILE A 86 -2.73 14.21 10.82
CA ILE A 86 -1.90 14.67 11.94
C ILE A 86 -0.68 15.44 11.42
N ALA A 87 -0.05 14.97 10.35
CA ALA A 87 1.11 15.63 9.75
C ALA A 87 0.78 17.03 9.21
N ASP A 88 -0.37 17.19 8.56
CA ASP A 88 -0.82 18.48 8.03
C ASP A 88 -1.08 19.50 9.14
N LEU A 89 -1.54 19.07 10.32
CA LEU A 89 -1.90 19.93 11.45
C LEU A 89 -0.72 20.29 12.36
N LEU A 90 0.11 19.30 12.71
CA LEU A 90 1.18 19.48 13.69
C LEU A 90 2.53 19.88 13.08
N GLY A 91 2.65 19.80 11.75
CA GLY A 91 3.87 20.09 11.00
C GLY A 91 4.53 18.80 10.50
N ARG A 92 4.77 18.76 9.20
CA ARG A 92 5.18 17.55 8.49
C ARG A 92 6.54 17.02 8.94
N ARG A 93 7.55 17.88 9.08
CA ARG A 93 8.88 17.45 9.53
C ARG A 93 8.83 16.88 10.95
N ARG A 94 8.14 17.56 11.89
CA ARG A 94 8.03 17.10 13.28
C ARG A 94 7.35 15.74 13.37
N VAL A 95 6.23 15.60 12.68
CA VAL A 95 5.45 14.35 12.67
C VAL A 95 6.23 13.22 11.99
N PHE A 96 6.95 13.49 10.90
CA PHE A 96 7.85 12.53 10.27
C PHE A 96 8.95 12.05 11.24
N MET A 97 9.62 12.97 11.94
CA MET A 97 10.66 12.63 12.91
C MET A 97 10.11 11.85 14.10
N THR A 98 8.94 12.23 14.63
CA THR A 98 8.28 11.48 15.73
C THR A 98 7.91 10.07 15.29
N GLY A 99 7.34 9.90 14.07
CA GLY A 99 7.06 8.59 13.49
C GLY A 99 8.33 7.75 13.33
N THR A 100 9.42 8.35 12.81
CA THR A 100 10.70 7.67 12.64
C THR A 100 11.32 7.24 13.98
N LEU A 101 11.23 8.08 15.02
CA LEU A 101 11.70 7.74 16.37
C LEU A 101 10.88 6.58 16.95
N LEU A 102 9.56 6.65 16.84
CA LEU A 102 8.67 5.60 17.31
C LEU A 102 8.93 4.28 16.56
N PHE A 103 9.21 4.35 15.25
CA PHE A 103 9.58 3.18 14.44
C PHE A 103 10.90 2.56 14.92
N ALA A 104 11.92 3.38 15.22
CA ALA A 104 13.20 2.91 15.76
C ALA A 104 13.04 2.22 17.11
N LEU A 105 12.28 2.83 18.03
CA LEU A 105 12.03 2.27 19.37
C LEU A 105 11.22 0.96 19.28
N ALA A 106 10.19 0.92 18.44
CA ALA A 106 9.41 -0.29 18.21
C ALA A 106 10.25 -1.39 17.55
N SER A 107 11.16 -1.05 16.61
CA SER A 107 12.09 -1.99 16.01
C SER A 107 13.07 -2.58 17.06
N LEU A 108 13.60 -1.75 17.95
CA LEU A 108 14.40 -2.25 19.08
C LEU A 108 13.60 -3.20 19.96
N LEU A 109 12.35 -2.84 20.29
CA LEU A 109 11.48 -3.69 21.12
C LEU A 109 11.14 -5.01 20.40
N CYS A 110 10.94 -5.00 19.08
CA CYS A 110 10.78 -6.22 18.29
C CYS A 110 12.01 -7.13 18.36
N GLY A 111 13.22 -6.57 18.18
CA GLY A 111 14.46 -7.34 18.23
C GLY A 111 14.79 -7.89 19.62
N PHE A 112 14.35 -7.22 20.69
CA PHE A 112 14.50 -7.69 22.08
C PHE A 112 13.27 -8.43 22.61
N ALA A 113 12.29 -8.79 21.76
CA ALA A 113 11.08 -9.39 22.23
C ALA A 113 11.32 -10.77 22.88
N TRP A 114 10.88 -10.93 24.13
CA TRP A 114 11.05 -12.15 24.93
C TRP A 114 9.79 -13.03 24.97
N THR A 115 8.68 -12.58 24.41
CA THR A 115 7.44 -13.34 24.23
C THR A 115 6.74 -12.96 22.93
N ALA A 116 5.90 -13.87 22.43
CA ALA A 116 5.04 -13.66 21.28
C ALA A 116 4.16 -12.39 21.41
N VAL A 117 3.60 -12.15 22.62
CA VAL A 117 2.74 -10.99 22.89
C VAL A 117 3.50 -9.68 22.76
N VAL A 118 4.71 -9.61 23.31
CA VAL A 118 5.58 -8.41 23.22
C VAL A 118 5.92 -8.12 21.77
N LEU A 119 6.29 -9.13 21.00
CA LEU A 119 6.59 -8.96 19.57
C LEU A 119 5.37 -8.44 18.79
N VAL A 120 4.20 -9.05 18.99
CA VAL A 120 2.97 -8.62 18.28
C VAL A 120 2.58 -7.20 18.67
N ALA A 121 2.67 -6.83 19.97
CA ALA A 121 2.41 -5.47 20.43
C ALA A 121 3.40 -4.46 19.82
N ALA A 122 4.69 -4.79 19.80
CA ALA A 122 5.72 -3.95 19.18
C ALA A 122 5.49 -3.80 17.67
N ARG A 123 5.06 -4.85 16.97
CA ARG A 123 4.67 -4.80 15.56
C ARG A 123 3.46 -3.89 15.31
N ALA A 124 2.48 -3.90 16.21
CA ALA A 124 1.37 -2.94 16.13
C ALA A 124 1.86 -1.49 16.26
N VAL A 125 2.77 -1.20 17.17
CA VAL A 125 3.39 0.14 17.33
C VAL A 125 4.22 0.52 16.11
N GLN A 126 4.96 -0.42 15.51
CA GLN A 126 5.67 -0.21 14.24
C GLN A 126 4.69 0.15 13.11
N GLY A 127 3.55 -0.54 13.02
CA GLY A 127 2.49 -0.23 12.04
C GLY A 127 1.92 1.19 12.22
N VAL A 128 1.67 1.61 13.47
CA VAL A 128 1.28 3.01 13.79
C VAL A 128 2.34 4.00 13.30
N SER A 129 3.61 3.69 13.53
CA SER A 129 4.74 4.55 13.11
C SER A 129 4.80 4.67 11.58
N ALA A 130 4.66 3.55 10.88
CA ALA A 130 4.61 3.52 9.41
C ALA A 130 3.42 4.30 8.86
N ALA A 131 2.24 4.22 9.53
CA ALA A 131 1.05 4.97 9.17
C ALA A 131 1.23 6.49 9.26
N VAL A 132 2.12 6.93 10.13
CA VAL A 132 2.49 8.35 10.25
C VAL A 132 3.59 8.73 9.27
N MET A 133 4.64 7.90 9.14
CA MET A 133 5.81 8.20 8.32
C MET A 133 5.51 8.25 6.82
N ALA A 134 4.84 7.23 6.27
CA ALA A 134 4.68 7.08 4.83
C ALA A 134 3.87 8.23 4.18
N PRO A 135 2.67 8.61 4.64
CA PRO A 135 1.94 9.73 4.07
C PRO A 135 2.62 11.06 4.33
N THR A 136 3.31 11.23 5.47
CA THR A 136 4.05 12.45 5.78
C THR A 136 5.25 12.63 4.84
N ALA A 137 5.99 11.57 4.56
CA ALA A 137 7.11 11.60 3.62
C ALA A 137 6.64 11.99 2.21
N LEU A 138 5.54 11.39 1.73
CA LEU A 138 4.95 11.75 0.44
C LEU A 138 4.47 13.21 0.43
N SER A 139 3.85 13.67 1.51
CA SER A 139 3.39 15.07 1.65
C SER A 139 4.56 16.06 1.62
N ILE A 140 5.69 15.76 2.29
CA ILE A 140 6.91 16.57 2.23
C ILE A 140 7.45 16.60 0.80
N LEU A 141 7.50 15.47 0.10
CA LEU A 141 7.94 15.38 -1.29
C LEU A 141 7.11 16.30 -2.19
N LEU A 142 5.78 16.20 -2.11
CA LEU A 142 4.85 16.99 -2.92
C LEU A 142 4.96 18.50 -2.68
N ASN A 143 5.38 18.92 -1.47
CA ASN A 143 5.60 20.32 -1.14
C ASN A 143 7.02 20.81 -1.46
N THR A 144 7.97 19.90 -1.65
CA THR A 144 9.38 20.24 -1.95
C THR A 144 9.59 20.47 -3.46
N PHE A 145 8.80 19.77 -4.30
CA PHE A 145 8.90 19.85 -5.75
C PHE A 145 7.64 20.52 -6.33
N GLU A 146 7.85 21.57 -7.13
CA GLU A 146 6.78 22.24 -7.89
C GLU A 146 6.19 21.31 -8.95
N GLU A 147 4.97 21.58 -9.35
CA GLU A 147 4.29 20.80 -10.40
C GLU A 147 5.07 20.87 -11.72
N GLY A 148 5.27 19.69 -12.32
CA GLY A 148 6.00 19.58 -13.58
C GLY A 148 6.91 18.35 -13.65
N ALA A 149 7.88 18.40 -14.56
CA ALA A 149 8.77 17.29 -14.87
C ALA A 149 9.63 16.84 -13.67
N GLU A 150 10.10 17.79 -12.83
CA GLU A 150 10.90 17.46 -11.63
C GLU A 150 10.07 16.70 -10.59
N ARG A 151 8.83 17.12 -10.31
CA ARG A 151 7.92 16.43 -9.40
C ARG A 151 7.59 15.02 -9.90
N ASN A 152 7.34 14.86 -11.21
CA ASN A 152 7.10 13.56 -11.80
C ASN A 152 8.32 12.63 -11.66
N LYS A 153 9.52 13.15 -11.84
CA LYS A 153 10.77 12.40 -11.60
C LYS A 153 10.94 12.02 -10.13
N ALA A 154 10.65 12.94 -9.20
CA ALA A 154 10.71 12.67 -7.77
C ALA A 154 9.71 11.58 -7.34
N LEU A 155 8.48 11.62 -7.85
CA LEU A 155 7.47 10.59 -7.61
C LEU A 155 7.87 9.23 -8.20
N ALA A 156 8.49 9.21 -9.37
CA ALA A 156 8.99 7.97 -9.97
C ALA A 156 10.10 7.33 -9.11
N LEU A 157 11.04 8.13 -8.59
CA LEU A 157 12.08 7.67 -7.68
C LEU A 157 11.51 7.18 -6.35
N TRP A 158 10.53 7.89 -5.78
CA TRP A 158 9.81 7.47 -4.59
C TRP A 158 9.10 6.11 -4.79
N SER A 159 8.36 5.94 -5.86
CA SER A 159 7.68 4.68 -6.17
C SER A 159 8.67 3.55 -6.43
N GLY A 160 9.77 3.84 -7.11
CA GLY A 160 10.85 2.88 -7.37
C GLY A 160 11.54 2.41 -6.09
N SER A 161 11.71 3.29 -5.09
CA SER A 161 12.31 2.93 -3.80
C SER A 161 11.52 1.85 -3.07
N GLY A 162 10.18 1.85 -3.21
CA GLY A 162 9.32 0.82 -2.65
C GLY A 162 9.53 -0.56 -3.29
N GLY A 163 9.59 -0.62 -4.61
CA GLY A 163 9.88 -1.89 -5.33
C GLY A 163 11.27 -2.44 -5.01
N PHE A 164 12.25 -1.55 -4.89
CA PHE A 164 13.61 -1.91 -4.47
C PHE A 164 13.63 -2.43 -3.03
N GLY A 165 12.85 -1.82 -2.11
CA GLY A 165 12.70 -2.27 -0.73
C GLY A 165 12.17 -3.70 -0.62
N ALA A 166 11.14 -4.05 -1.40
CA ALA A 166 10.60 -5.40 -1.43
C ALA A 166 11.62 -6.44 -1.92
N THR A 167 12.39 -6.12 -2.97
CA THR A 167 13.43 -7.01 -3.48
C THR A 167 14.60 -7.14 -2.50
N ALA A 168 15.05 -6.02 -1.91
CA ALA A 168 16.12 -6.00 -0.93
C ALA A 168 15.76 -6.80 0.33
N ALA A 169 14.50 -6.78 0.76
CA ALA A 169 14.02 -7.57 1.89
C ALA A 169 14.29 -9.06 1.73
N LEU A 170 14.07 -9.58 0.52
CA LEU A 170 14.32 -11.00 0.21
C LEU A 170 15.82 -11.34 0.16
N LEU A 171 16.63 -10.44 -0.41
CA LEU A 171 18.07 -10.65 -0.56
C LEU A 171 18.82 -10.49 0.75
N ILE A 172 18.41 -9.56 1.62
CA ILE A 172 19.06 -9.25 2.89
C ILE A 172 18.47 -10.09 4.02
N GLY A 173 17.16 -10.30 4.04
CA GLY A 173 16.45 -10.96 5.12
C GLY A 173 16.85 -12.43 5.28
N GLY A 174 17.09 -13.13 4.17
CA GLY A 174 17.55 -14.51 4.19
C GLY A 174 18.90 -14.67 4.91
N PRO A 175 19.99 -14.04 4.41
CA PRO A 175 21.30 -14.08 5.07
C PRO A 175 21.27 -13.59 6.52
N LEU A 176 20.52 -12.54 6.78
CA LEU A 176 20.43 -11.94 8.12
C LEU A 176 19.82 -12.92 9.13
N THR A 177 18.72 -13.58 8.74
CA THR A 177 18.03 -14.56 9.58
C THR A 177 18.86 -15.82 9.77
N ASP A 178 19.55 -16.30 8.72
CA ASP A 178 20.37 -17.52 8.76
C ASP A 178 21.63 -17.36 9.61
N VAL A 179 22.31 -16.21 9.51
CA VAL A 179 23.65 -16.01 10.10
C VAL A 179 23.59 -15.36 11.48
N LEU A 180 22.70 -14.37 11.65
CA LEU A 180 22.65 -13.56 12.86
C LEU A 180 21.41 -13.80 13.72
N GLY A 181 20.39 -14.48 13.18
CA GLY A 181 19.12 -14.71 13.86
C GLY A 181 18.03 -13.74 13.39
N TRP A 182 16.78 -14.12 13.68
CA TRP A 182 15.59 -13.36 13.27
C TRP A 182 15.50 -11.95 13.89
N GLU A 183 16.10 -11.71 15.05
CA GLU A 183 16.11 -10.45 15.76
C GLU A 183 16.72 -9.33 14.92
N TRP A 184 17.72 -9.66 14.11
CA TRP A 184 18.46 -8.72 13.28
C TRP A 184 17.63 -8.14 12.13
N VAL A 185 16.55 -8.80 11.72
CA VAL A 185 15.64 -8.21 10.72
C VAL A 185 14.97 -6.94 11.25
N PHE A 186 14.84 -6.81 12.57
CA PHE A 186 14.33 -5.63 13.24
C PHE A 186 15.44 -4.63 13.57
N PHE A 187 16.59 -5.11 14.06
CA PHE A 187 17.73 -4.24 14.39
C PHE A 187 18.28 -3.51 13.17
N LEU A 188 18.16 -4.07 11.97
CA LEU A 188 18.57 -3.41 10.72
C LEU A 188 17.89 -2.04 10.52
N ASN A 189 16.67 -1.88 10.98
CA ASN A 189 15.92 -0.62 10.85
C ASN A 189 16.49 0.49 11.75
N VAL A 190 17.11 0.14 12.86
CA VAL A 190 17.54 1.11 13.87
C VAL A 190 18.61 2.08 13.35
N PRO A 191 19.74 1.63 12.78
CA PRO A 191 20.74 2.55 12.25
C PRO A 191 20.19 3.41 11.12
N VAL A 192 19.32 2.87 10.27
CA VAL A 192 18.65 3.62 9.20
C VAL A 192 17.76 4.71 9.79
N ALA A 193 16.92 4.38 10.77
CA ALA A 193 16.04 5.35 11.42
C ALA A 193 16.82 6.42 12.17
N LEU A 194 17.93 6.09 12.84
CA LEU A 194 18.82 7.08 13.49
C LEU A 194 19.46 8.03 12.47
N ALA A 195 19.91 7.53 11.31
CA ALA A 195 20.41 8.36 10.24
C ALA A 195 19.33 9.30 9.68
N LEU A 196 18.10 8.80 9.48
CA LEU A 196 16.93 9.60 9.08
C LEU A 196 16.66 10.72 10.09
N LEU A 197 16.67 10.41 11.40
CA LEU A 197 16.46 11.40 12.48
C LEU A 197 17.54 12.47 12.51
N ALA A 198 18.81 12.08 12.38
CA ALA A 198 19.93 13.01 12.39
C ALA A 198 19.94 13.96 11.19
N LEU A 199 19.55 13.47 10.01
CA LEU A 199 19.57 14.24 8.77
C LEU A 199 18.29 15.07 8.54
N SER A 200 17.16 14.66 9.11
CA SER A 200 15.86 15.34 8.90
C SER A 200 15.86 16.83 9.26
N PRO A 201 16.44 17.30 10.39
CA PRO A 201 16.45 18.72 10.73
C PRO A 201 17.22 19.57 9.72
N VAL A 202 18.25 18.99 9.07
CA VAL A 202 19.13 19.69 8.11
C VAL A 202 18.54 19.69 6.69
N LEU A 203 17.89 18.59 6.29
CA LEU A 203 17.44 18.39 4.91
C LEU A 203 15.97 18.73 4.70
N LEU A 204 15.12 18.60 5.72
CA LEU A 204 13.68 18.83 5.61
C LEU A 204 13.31 20.19 6.19
N ARG A 205 12.56 20.97 5.41
CA ARG A 205 11.95 22.21 5.90
C ARG A 205 10.65 21.91 6.62
N GLU A 206 10.38 22.63 7.73
CA GLU A 206 9.10 22.55 8.39
C GLU A 206 8.03 23.21 7.52
N SER A 207 6.94 22.50 7.29
CA SER A 207 5.78 23.02 6.58
C SER A 207 4.50 22.60 7.30
N ARG A 208 3.56 23.53 7.39
CA ARG A 208 2.24 23.30 7.96
C ARG A 208 1.21 23.81 6.98
N THR A 209 0.09 23.15 6.88
CA THR A 209 -1.05 23.68 6.16
C THR A 209 -1.76 24.67 7.08
N GLU A 210 -1.99 25.91 6.63
CA GLU A 210 -2.87 26.86 7.33
C GLU A 210 -4.32 26.37 7.19
N ALA A 211 -4.65 25.31 7.90
CA ALA A 211 -5.99 24.75 7.86
C ALA A 211 -6.95 25.64 8.68
N ARG A 212 -7.96 26.20 8.03
CA ARG A 212 -9.06 26.95 8.66
C ARG A 212 -9.84 26.12 9.70
N THR A 213 -9.74 24.81 9.67
CA THR A 213 -10.40 23.90 10.64
C THR A 213 -9.38 22.89 11.16
N ARG A 214 -8.99 23.02 12.44
CA ARG A 214 -8.16 22.06 13.19
C ARG A 214 -8.99 20.85 13.64
N SER A 215 -9.72 20.21 12.75
CA SER A 215 -10.54 19.04 13.08
C SER A 215 -9.93 17.79 12.51
N TYR A 216 -9.77 16.77 13.34
CA TYR A 216 -9.41 15.40 12.99
C TYR A 216 -10.44 14.46 13.62
N ASP A 217 -10.64 13.31 13.01
CA ASP A 217 -11.62 12.32 13.47
C ASP A 217 -10.91 11.09 14.07
N PRO A 218 -10.40 11.18 15.31
CA PRO A 218 -9.78 10.04 15.97
C PRO A 218 -10.80 8.94 16.28
N ALA A 219 -12.07 9.31 16.48
CA ALA A 219 -13.12 8.35 16.79
C ALA A 219 -13.40 7.45 15.56
N GLY A 220 -13.47 8.04 14.35
CA GLY A 220 -13.60 7.28 13.12
C GLY A 220 -12.41 6.35 12.88
N ALA A 221 -11.16 6.85 13.07
CA ALA A 221 -9.96 6.00 12.92
C ALA A 221 -9.94 4.84 13.91
N LEU A 222 -10.26 5.09 15.18
CA LEU A 222 -10.32 4.04 16.20
C LEU A 222 -11.43 3.03 15.90
N ALA A 223 -12.61 3.49 15.48
CA ALA A 223 -13.74 2.62 15.16
C ALA A 223 -13.42 1.67 13.97
N VAL A 224 -12.84 2.19 12.88
CA VAL A 224 -12.47 1.35 11.75
C VAL A 224 -11.34 0.39 12.08
N THR A 225 -10.33 0.84 12.83
CA THR A 225 -9.23 -0.04 13.24
C THR A 225 -9.72 -1.15 14.18
N ALA A 226 -10.57 -0.82 15.15
CA ALA A 226 -11.18 -1.81 16.04
C ALA A 226 -12.10 -2.80 15.29
N ALA A 227 -12.88 -2.32 14.31
CA ALA A 227 -13.69 -3.18 13.46
C ALA A 227 -12.84 -4.19 12.69
N LEU A 228 -11.74 -3.73 12.08
CA LEU A 228 -10.83 -4.58 11.33
C LEU A 228 -10.11 -5.60 12.23
N LEU A 229 -9.65 -5.17 13.41
CA LEU A 229 -9.03 -6.06 14.40
C LEU A 229 -10.01 -7.15 14.85
N ALA A 230 -11.25 -6.80 15.17
CA ALA A 230 -12.28 -7.75 15.56
C ALA A 230 -12.59 -8.76 14.44
N CYS A 231 -12.68 -8.30 13.18
CA CYS A 231 -12.89 -9.15 12.03
C CYS A 231 -11.75 -10.16 11.83
N VAL A 232 -10.51 -9.66 11.84
CA VAL A 232 -9.33 -10.52 11.63
C VAL A 232 -9.19 -11.50 12.79
N TYR A 233 -9.39 -11.06 14.03
CA TYR A 233 -9.33 -11.93 15.19
C TYR A 233 -10.40 -13.04 15.14
N ALA A 234 -11.63 -12.72 14.72
CA ALA A 234 -12.68 -13.70 14.51
C ALA A 234 -12.28 -14.78 13.49
N VAL A 235 -11.72 -14.36 12.34
CA VAL A 235 -11.27 -15.28 11.28
C VAL A 235 -10.12 -16.18 11.75
N VAL A 236 -9.18 -15.62 12.50
CA VAL A 236 -7.99 -16.35 13.01
C VAL A 236 -8.36 -17.40 14.04
N GLU A 237 -9.26 -17.07 14.96
CA GLU A 237 -9.67 -17.99 16.02
C GLU A 237 -10.77 -18.98 15.59
N ALA A 238 -11.46 -18.72 14.48
CA ALA A 238 -12.54 -19.58 13.99
C ALA A 238 -12.18 -21.07 13.83
N PRO A 239 -10.98 -21.48 13.36
CA PRO A 239 -10.62 -22.90 13.29
C PRO A 239 -10.56 -23.60 14.66
N ARG A 240 -10.26 -22.85 15.74
CA ARG A 240 -10.18 -23.40 17.11
C ARG A 240 -11.50 -23.30 17.86
N ALA A 241 -12.13 -22.12 17.80
CA ALA A 241 -13.36 -21.84 18.51
C ALA A 241 -14.60 -22.45 17.82
N GLY A 242 -14.50 -22.74 16.52
CA GLY A 242 -15.62 -23.11 15.63
C GLY A 242 -16.19 -21.91 14.89
N TRP A 243 -16.44 -22.07 13.60
CA TRP A 243 -16.96 -20.98 12.73
C TRP A 243 -18.35 -20.49 13.16
N LEU A 244 -19.17 -21.35 13.74
CA LEU A 244 -20.52 -21.03 14.25
C LEU A 244 -20.56 -20.83 15.77
N SER A 245 -19.42 -20.73 16.44
CA SER A 245 -19.37 -20.48 17.88
C SER A 245 -19.88 -19.08 18.23
N ALA A 246 -20.41 -18.93 19.45
CA ALA A 246 -20.83 -17.63 19.97
C ALA A 246 -19.69 -16.60 19.97
N GLN A 247 -18.46 -17.04 20.19
CA GLN A 247 -17.26 -16.19 20.14
C GLN A 247 -17.03 -15.64 18.71
N THR A 248 -16.96 -16.50 17.72
CA THR A 248 -16.70 -16.10 16.31
C THR A 248 -17.82 -15.21 15.79
N LEU A 249 -19.08 -15.62 15.98
CA LEU A 249 -20.24 -14.83 15.53
C LEU A 249 -20.34 -13.50 16.30
N GLY A 250 -20.10 -13.50 17.61
CA GLY A 250 -20.09 -12.29 18.43
C GLY A 250 -19.04 -11.26 17.97
N LEU A 251 -17.82 -11.72 17.65
CA LEU A 251 -16.76 -10.88 17.12
C LEU A 251 -17.08 -10.32 15.73
N LEU A 252 -17.67 -11.13 14.83
CA LEU A 252 -18.10 -10.66 13.51
C LEU A 252 -19.23 -9.64 13.62
N VAL A 253 -20.20 -9.85 14.54
CA VAL A 253 -21.24 -8.86 14.83
C VAL A 253 -20.65 -7.59 15.41
N ALA A 254 -19.73 -7.70 16.36
CA ALA A 254 -19.03 -6.53 16.93
C ALA A 254 -18.27 -5.75 15.84
N SER A 255 -17.56 -6.45 14.95
CA SER A 255 -16.91 -5.84 13.80
C SER A 255 -17.88 -5.09 12.89
N ALA A 256 -19.02 -5.70 12.55
CA ALA A 256 -20.05 -5.07 11.72
C ALA A 256 -20.65 -3.83 12.41
N VAL A 257 -20.92 -3.89 13.72
CA VAL A 257 -21.42 -2.76 14.51
C VAL A 257 -20.40 -1.61 14.51
N LEU A 258 -19.12 -1.91 14.76
CA LEU A 258 -18.04 -0.90 14.73
C LEU A 258 -17.84 -0.29 13.34
N ALA A 259 -17.96 -1.09 12.27
CA ALA A 259 -17.92 -0.59 10.89
C ALA A 259 -19.12 0.34 10.59
N LEU A 260 -20.32 0.00 11.05
CA LEU A 260 -21.50 0.86 10.95
C LEU A 260 -21.32 2.15 11.76
N LEU A 261 -20.75 2.05 12.97
CA LEU A 261 -20.43 3.22 13.79
C LEU A 261 -19.43 4.12 13.08
N PHE A 262 -18.38 3.57 12.48
CA PHE A 262 -17.43 4.31 11.66
C PHE A 262 -18.15 5.07 10.53
N VAL A 263 -19.00 4.40 9.76
CA VAL A 263 -19.76 5.05 8.67
C VAL A 263 -20.65 6.17 9.20
N ARG A 264 -21.28 5.99 10.36
CA ARG A 264 -22.11 7.04 10.99
C ARG A 264 -21.30 8.22 11.49
N VAL A 265 -20.14 7.98 12.08
CA VAL A 265 -19.21 9.02 12.54
C VAL A 265 -18.72 9.82 11.35
N GLU A 266 -18.23 9.15 10.30
CA GLU A 266 -17.78 9.77 9.05
C GLU A 266 -18.87 10.60 8.36
N ALA A 267 -20.11 10.08 8.32
CA ALA A 267 -21.24 10.79 7.71
C ALA A 267 -21.62 12.08 8.45
N ARG A 268 -21.30 12.19 9.74
CA ARG A 268 -21.59 13.36 10.59
C ARG A 268 -20.36 14.23 10.85
N SER A 269 -19.17 13.76 10.54
CA SER A 269 -17.91 14.47 10.76
C SER A 269 -17.83 15.71 9.86
N LYS A 270 -17.43 16.85 10.45
CA LYS A 270 -17.14 18.08 9.68
C LYS A 270 -15.84 17.98 8.89
N ALA A 271 -14.97 17.05 9.25
CA ALA A 271 -13.69 16.77 8.58
C ALA A 271 -13.46 15.27 8.52
N PRO A 272 -14.21 14.53 7.67
CA PRO A 272 -14.13 13.09 7.57
C PRO A 272 -12.76 12.64 7.11
N LEU A 273 -12.29 11.48 7.61
CA LEU A 273 -11.07 10.82 7.16
C LEU A 273 -11.26 10.26 5.75
N VAL A 274 -12.44 9.67 5.53
CA VAL A 274 -12.86 9.08 4.26
C VAL A 274 -14.11 9.78 3.77
N PRO A 275 -14.02 10.75 2.83
CA PRO A 275 -15.20 11.36 2.25
C PRO A 275 -16.08 10.31 1.58
N LEU A 276 -17.18 9.89 2.22
CA LEU A 276 -18.06 8.82 1.75
C LEU A 276 -18.59 9.04 0.32
N ARG A 277 -18.61 10.31 -0.14
CA ARG A 277 -18.95 10.65 -1.53
C ARG A 277 -17.98 10.04 -2.54
N LEU A 278 -16.68 9.92 -2.20
CA LEU A 278 -15.69 9.29 -3.08
C LEU A 278 -16.00 7.81 -3.27
N LEU A 279 -16.45 7.14 -2.20
CA LEU A 279 -16.81 5.73 -2.24
C LEU A 279 -18.12 5.45 -3.01
N ARG A 280 -18.92 6.47 -3.34
CA ARG A 280 -20.09 6.30 -4.22
C ARG A 280 -19.71 6.12 -5.69
N SER A 281 -18.50 6.55 -6.08
CA SER A 281 -17.99 6.32 -7.43
C SER A 281 -17.65 4.83 -7.62
N ARG A 282 -18.25 4.17 -8.60
CA ARG A 282 -17.95 2.76 -8.93
C ARG A 282 -16.47 2.53 -9.28
N GLY A 283 -15.82 3.51 -9.91
CA GLY A 283 -14.38 3.45 -10.21
C GLY A 283 -13.54 3.41 -8.94
N VAL A 284 -13.78 4.37 -8.03
CA VAL A 284 -13.04 4.48 -6.76
C VAL A 284 -13.28 3.25 -5.88
N SER A 285 -14.54 2.88 -5.65
CA SER A 285 -14.86 1.71 -4.81
C SER A 285 -14.40 0.40 -5.43
N GLY A 286 -14.62 0.22 -6.74
CA GLY A 286 -14.19 -0.97 -7.46
C GLY A 286 -12.66 -1.09 -7.50
N GLY A 287 -11.94 0.02 -7.77
CA GLY A 287 -10.48 0.04 -7.75
C GLY A 287 -9.90 -0.31 -6.38
N ASN A 288 -10.43 0.29 -5.31
CA ASN A 288 -9.99 -0.01 -3.95
C ASN A 288 -10.32 -1.45 -3.51
N LEU A 289 -11.47 -2.00 -3.91
CA LEU A 289 -11.82 -3.38 -3.59
C LEU A 289 -10.96 -4.38 -4.37
N VAL A 290 -10.63 -4.07 -5.64
CA VAL A 290 -9.65 -4.85 -6.42
C VAL A 290 -8.29 -4.85 -5.73
N VAL A 291 -7.81 -3.68 -5.29
CA VAL A 291 -6.52 -3.54 -4.60
C VAL A 291 -6.54 -4.23 -3.23
N PHE A 292 -7.65 -4.20 -2.50
CA PHE A 292 -7.84 -4.96 -1.25
C PHE A 292 -7.69 -6.46 -1.48
N LEU A 293 -8.40 -7.03 -2.46
CA LEU A 293 -8.32 -8.47 -2.76
C LEU A 293 -6.96 -8.88 -3.33
N LEU A 294 -6.32 -7.98 -4.09
CA LEU A 294 -4.95 -8.16 -4.55
C LEU A 294 -3.95 -8.19 -3.38
N GLY A 295 -4.09 -7.27 -2.42
CA GLY A 295 -3.29 -7.25 -1.19
C GLY A 295 -3.44 -8.55 -0.41
N GLY A 296 -4.68 -9.02 -0.28
CA GLY A 296 -4.99 -10.32 0.34
C GLY A 296 -4.29 -11.49 -0.35
N SER A 297 -4.36 -11.54 -1.67
CA SER A 297 -3.66 -12.57 -2.45
C SER A 297 -2.14 -12.46 -2.33
N ALA A 298 -1.58 -11.24 -2.38
CA ALA A 298 -0.14 -11.01 -2.35
C ALA A 298 0.50 -11.40 -1.02
N PHE A 299 -0.03 -10.88 0.09
CA PHE A 299 0.50 -11.19 1.43
C PHE A 299 0.14 -12.62 1.87
N GLY A 300 -1.05 -13.10 1.52
CA GLY A 300 -1.44 -14.49 1.74
C GLY A 300 -0.54 -15.48 1.00
N MET A 301 -0.22 -15.20 -0.26
CA MET A 301 0.75 -15.96 -1.05
C MET A 301 2.13 -15.95 -0.40
N SER A 302 2.64 -14.77 -0.05
CA SER A 302 3.97 -14.63 0.55
C SER A 302 4.08 -15.40 1.87
N TYR A 303 3.04 -15.31 2.72
CA TYR A 303 2.94 -16.07 3.97
C TYR A 303 2.96 -17.58 3.73
N THR A 304 2.04 -18.07 2.89
CA THR A 304 1.89 -19.51 2.63
C THR A 304 3.16 -20.09 2.00
N LEU A 305 3.76 -19.35 1.07
CA LEU A 305 4.97 -19.75 0.39
C LEU A 305 6.18 -19.85 1.35
N SER A 306 6.30 -18.88 2.28
CA SER A 306 7.35 -18.90 3.31
C SER A 306 7.19 -20.10 4.23
N GLN A 307 5.98 -20.37 4.70
CA GLN A 307 5.69 -21.50 5.59
C GLN A 307 5.91 -22.85 4.91
N TYR A 308 5.49 -22.99 3.64
CA TYR A 308 5.73 -24.21 2.86
C TYR A 308 7.23 -24.39 2.54
N GLY A 309 7.88 -23.34 2.03
CA GLY A 309 9.28 -23.41 1.61
C GLY A 309 10.26 -23.70 2.74
N GLN A 310 10.03 -23.16 3.92
CA GLN A 310 10.90 -23.36 5.07
C GLN A 310 10.42 -24.50 5.98
N GLY A 311 9.10 -24.70 6.12
CA GLY A 311 8.54 -25.71 7.02
C GLY A 311 8.39 -27.10 6.40
N VAL A 312 8.14 -27.22 5.08
CA VAL A 312 7.99 -28.50 4.38
C VAL A 312 9.25 -28.85 3.58
N LEU A 313 9.73 -27.92 2.72
CA LEU A 313 10.94 -28.14 1.91
C LEU A 313 12.23 -27.98 2.70
N VAL A 314 12.16 -27.60 3.98
CA VAL A 314 13.30 -27.40 4.89
C VAL A 314 14.39 -26.52 4.26
N SER A 315 13.97 -25.53 3.48
CA SER A 315 14.89 -24.57 2.87
C SER A 315 15.34 -23.55 3.91
N SER A 316 16.65 -23.23 3.92
CA SER A 316 17.11 -22.13 4.77
C SER A 316 16.48 -20.79 4.34
N PRO A 317 16.33 -19.82 5.24
CA PRO A 317 15.85 -18.47 4.93
C PRO A 317 16.62 -17.82 3.77
N LEU A 318 17.93 -18.00 3.69
CA LEU A 318 18.76 -17.53 2.58
C LEU A 318 18.34 -18.13 1.24
N ARG A 319 18.24 -19.47 1.18
CA ARG A 319 17.86 -20.20 -0.03
C ARG A 319 16.46 -19.82 -0.49
N PHE A 320 15.53 -19.77 0.44
CA PHE A 320 14.16 -19.35 0.19
C PHE A 320 14.09 -17.89 -0.30
N GLY A 321 14.82 -16.96 0.33
CA GLY A 321 14.89 -15.55 -0.08
C GLY A 321 15.38 -15.39 -1.52
N LEU A 322 16.49 -16.06 -1.89
CA LEU A 322 17.04 -16.04 -3.25
C LEU A 322 16.03 -16.56 -4.29
N TYR A 323 15.34 -17.63 -3.96
CA TYR A 323 14.35 -18.22 -4.87
C TYR A 323 13.12 -17.30 -5.04
N ASN A 324 12.69 -16.66 -3.97
CA ASN A 324 11.47 -15.83 -3.99
C ASN A 324 11.68 -14.46 -4.69
N VAL A 325 12.91 -14.04 -5.01
CA VAL A 325 13.20 -12.80 -5.76
C VAL A 325 12.52 -12.78 -7.14
N VAL A 326 12.22 -13.94 -7.72
CA VAL A 326 11.49 -14.04 -9.00
C VAL A 326 10.17 -13.28 -8.96
N MET A 327 9.41 -13.38 -7.87
CA MET A 327 8.09 -12.75 -7.75
C MET A 327 8.14 -11.21 -7.82
N PRO A 328 8.92 -10.47 -7.00
CA PRO A 328 8.98 -9.01 -7.08
C PRO A 328 9.63 -8.52 -8.38
N VAL A 329 10.62 -9.21 -8.91
CA VAL A 329 11.25 -8.85 -10.20
C VAL A 329 10.22 -8.92 -11.33
N THR A 330 9.49 -10.01 -11.42
CA THR A 330 8.45 -10.18 -12.44
C THR A 330 7.24 -9.26 -12.19
N ALA A 331 6.93 -8.90 -10.93
CA ALA A 331 5.91 -7.91 -10.60
C ALA A 331 6.30 -6.50 -11.10
N VAL A 332 7.58 -6.12 -11.02
CA VAL A 332 8.06 -4.85 -11.62
C VAL A 332 7.82 -4.86 -13.14
N ILE A 333 8.20 -5.94 -13.83
CA ILE A 333 7.95 -6.09 -15.27
C ILE A 333 6.44 -5.98 -15.56
N GLY A 334 5.62 -6.68 -14.78
CA GLY A 334 4.17 -6.63 -14.87
C GLY A 334 3.58 -5.23 -14.65
N SER A 335 4.17 -4.45 -13.74
CA SER A 335 3.75 -3.06 -13.48
C SER A 335 3.98 -2.15 -14.69
N TYR A 336 5.14 -2.22 -15.32
CA TYR A 336 5.43 -1.46 -16.55
C TYR A 336 4.54 -1.89 -17.72
N ALA A 337 4.39 -3.20 -17.92
CA ALA A 337 3.49 -3.73 -18.94
C ALA A 337 2.03 -3.32 -18.67
N GLY A 338 1.58 -3.42 -17.42
CA GLY A 338 0.26 -3.01 -16.97
C GLY A 338 -0.01 -1.53 -17.23
N GLN A 339 0.94 -0.66 -16.91
CA GLN A 339 0.83 0.77 -17.18
C GLN A 339 0.68 1.06 -18.68
N ALA A 340 1.51 0.42 -19.52
CA ALA A 340 1.43 0.57 -20.99
C ALA A 340 0.10 0.03 -21.54
N LEU A 341 -0.42 -1.07 -21.00
CA LEU A 341 -1.71 -1.64 -21.40
C LEU A 341 -2.88 -0.77 -20.94
N VAL A 342 -2.87 -0.24 -19.70
CA VAL A 342 -3.95 0.61 -19.20
C VAL A 342 -4.17 1.83 -20.08
N THR A 343 -3.10 2.43 -20.60
CA THR A 343 -3.22 3.57 -21.54
C THR A 343 -3.88 3.20 -22.87
N ARG A 344 -3.79 1.93 -23.30
CA ARG A 344 -4.34 1.45 -24.58
C ARG A 344 -5.76 0.89 -24.44
N VAL A 345 -6.00 0.05 -23.43
CA VAL A 345 -7.24 -0.72 -23.30
C VAL A 345 -8.08 -0.33 -22.07
N GLY A 346 -7.54 0.53 -21.20
CA GLY A 346 -8.18 0.94 -19.95
C GLY A 346 -7.87 0.02 -18.77
N PRO A 347 -8.20 0.43 -17.53
CA PRO A 347 -7.82 -0.30 -16.33
C PRO A 347 -8.59 -1.62 -16.11
N ARG A 348 -9.86 -1.72 -16.55
CA ARG A 348 -10.68 -2.92 -16.36
C ARG A 348 -10.08 -4.18 -16.98
N PRO A 349 -9.76 -4.24 -18.29
CA PRO A 349 -9.17 -5.44 -18.91
C PRO A 349 -7.84 -5.83 -18.27
N VAL A 350 -7.02 -4.82 -17.89
CA VAL A 350 -5.72 -5.05 -17.28
C VAL A 350 -5.87 -5.60 -15.85
N ALA A 351 -6.80 -5.07 -15.05
CA ALA A 351 -7.08 -5.60 -13.71
C ALA A 351 -7.61 -7.04 -13.77
N VAL A 352 -8.54 -7.33 -14.70
CA VAL A 352 -9.07 -8.69 -14.93
C VAL A 352 -7.95 -9.64 -15.35
N GLY A 353 -7.14 -9.28 -16.36
CA GLY A 353 -6.02 -10.10 -16.81
C GLY A 353 -4.97 -10.32 -15.71
N GLY A 354 -4.64 -9.26 -14.96
CA GLY A 354 -3.70 -9.33 -13.84
C GLY A 354 -4.18 -10.28 -12.72
N LEU A 355 -5.44 -10.16 -12.30
CA LEU A 355 -6.02 -11.05 -11.29
C LEU A 355 -6.17 -12.49 -11.80
N THR A 356 -6.44 -12.68 -13.09
CA THR A 356 -6.45 -14.02 -13.69
C THR A 356 -5.05 -14.65 -13.61
N LEU A 357 -3.99 -13.91 -13.91
CA LEU A 357 -2.61 -14.38 -13.77
C LEU A 357 -2.27 -14.68 -12.29
N VAL A 358 -2.70 -13.83 -11.34
CA VAL A 358 -2.56 -14.09 -9.90
C VAL A 358 -3.26 -15.39 -9.52
N GLY A 359 -4.50 -15.61 -9.99
CA GLY A 359 -5.25 -16.83 -9.75
C GLY A 359 -4.60 -18.07 -10.36
N VAL A 360 -4.13 -18.01 -11.62
CA VAL A 360 -3.43 -19.10 -12.29
C VAL A 360 -2.10 -19.42 -11.58
N GLY A 361 -1.30 -18.42 -11.23
CA GLY A 361 -0.07 -18.61 -10.45
C GLY A 361 -0.33 -19.29 -9.11
N SER A 362 -1.38 -18.87 -8.40
CA SER A 362 -1.81 -19.50 -7.14
C SER A 362 -2.28 -20.96 -7.36
N LEU A 363 -2.99 -21.23 -8.45
CA LEU A 363 -3.47 -22.56 -8.79
C LEU A 363 -2.32 -23.52 -9.09
N LEU A 364 -1.29 -23.07 -9.80
CA LEU A 364 -0.08 -23.85 -10.04
C LEU A 364 0.61 -24.24 -8.73
N LEU A 365 0.61 -23.33 -7.75
CA LEU A 365 1.16 -23.60 -6.41
C LEU A 365 0.25 -24.46 -5.53
N ALA A 366 -1.04 -24.59 -5.84
CA ALA A 366 -1.95 -25.46 -5.09
C ALA A 366 -1.64 -26.97 -5.25
N GLY A 367 -0.83 -27.34 -6.24
CA GLY A 367 -0.41 -28.72 -6.51
C GLY A 367 0.93 -29.13 -5.88
N VAL A 368 1.57 -28.29 -5.05
CA VAL A 368 2.92 -28.58 -4.50
C VAL A 368 3.00 -29.90 -3.75
N PRO A 369 4.00 -30.77 -3.98
CA PRO A 369 4.17 -32.04 -3.31
C PRO A 369 4.94 -31.90 -1.97
N VAL A 370 4.99 -32.98 -1.17
CA VAL A 370 5.76 -33.02 0.09
C VAL A 370 7.27 -32.94 -0.17
N ASP A 371 7.71 -33.60 -1.24
CA ASP A 371 9.10 -33.70 -1.70
C ASP A 371 9.40 -32.76 -2.87
N GLY A 372 8.78 -31.59 -2.86
CA GLY A 372 8.87 -30.61 -3.94
C GLY A 372 10.25 -29.99 -4.13
N GLY A 373 10.44 -29.41 -5.32
CA GLY A 373 11.64 -28.65 -5.66
C GLY A 373 11.28 -27.25 -6.15
N PHE A 374 12.15 -26.26 -5.89
CA PHE A 374 11.88 -24.87 -6.28
C PHE A 374 11.60 -24.72 -7.78
N VAL A 375 12.50 -25.23 -8.64
CA VAL A 375 12.42 -25.00 -10.09
C VAL A 375 11.19 -25.67 -10.71
N ARG A 376 10.84 -26.86 -10.24
CA ARG A 376 9.74 -27.64 -10.79
C ARG A 376 8.39 -27.18 -10.27
N ASP A 377 8.28 -26.90 -8.96
CA ASP A 377 6.98 -26.77 -8.29
C ASP A 377 6.65 -25.35 -7.87
N LEU A 378 7.63 -24.49 -7.58
CA LEU A 378 7.39 -23.11 -7.14
C LEU A 378 7.64 -22.07 -8.25
N PHE A 379 8.72 -22.21 -9.01
CA PHE A 379 9.12 -21.23 -10.01
C PHE A 379 8.04 -20.93 -11.07
N PRO A 380 7.34 -21.92 -11.65
CA PRO A 380 6.31 -21.65 -12.66
C PRO A 380 5.16 -20.80 -12.09
N GLY A 381 4.71 -21.12 -10.86
CA GLY A 381 3.67 -20.37 -10.18
C GLY A 381 4.08 -18.92 -9.91
N LEU A 382 5.30 -18.69 -9.41
CA LEU A 382 5.84 -17.36 -9.13
C LEU A 382 6.03 -16.52 -10.40
N LEU A 383 6.48 -17.15 -11.49
CA LEU A 383 6.69 -16.51 -12.80
C LEU A 383 5.38 -15.98 -13.39
N VAL A 384 4.26 -16.64 -13.13
CA VAL A 384 2.93 -16.24 -13.59
C VAL A 384 2.28 -15.25 -12.61
N PHE A 385 2.43 -15.48 -11.30
CA PHE A 385 1.85 -14.65 -10.26
C PHE A 385 2.39 -13.21 -10.28
N GLY A 386 3.73 -13.07 -10.36
CA GLY A 386 4.39 -11.76 -10.27
C GLY A 386 3.89 -10.73 -11.29
N PRO A 387 3.89 -11.02 -12.60
CA PRO A 387 3.40 -10.07 -13.60
C PRO A 387 1.94 -9.69 -13.37
N GLY A 388 1.10 -10.65 -12.96
CA GLY A 388 -0.29 -10.43 -12.60
C GLY A 388 -0.45 -9.45 -11.44
N LEU A 389 0.36 -9.64 -10.38
CA LEU A 389 0.41 -8.76 -9.20
C LEU A 389 0.73 -7.32 -9.61
N GLY A 390 1.80 -7.13 -10.38
CA GLY A 390 2.24 -5.79 -10.81
C GLY A 390 1.23 -5.10 -11.72
N ALA A 391 0.73 -5.78 -12.74
CA ALA A 391 -0.25 -5.22 -13.68
C ALA A 391 -1.57 -4.85 -12.98
N CYS A 392 -2.06 -5.71 -12.09
CA CYS A 392 -3.29 -5.46 -11.34
C CYS A 392 -3.13 -4.32 -10.33
N ALA A 393 -1.99 -4.21 -9.64
CA ALA A 393 -1.72 -3.12 -8.70
C ALA A 393 -1.80 -1.75 -9.39
N VAL A 394 -1.20 -1.62 -10.58
CA VAL A 394 -1.25 -0.39 -11.38
C VAL A 394 -2.67 -0.11 -11.86
N ALA A 395 -3.35 -1.11 -12.42
CA ALA A 395 -4.69 -0.94 -12.98
C ALA A 395 -5.72 -0.59 -11.89
N GLY A 396 -5.67 -1.26 -10.74
CA GLY A 396 -6.54 -0.99 -9.59
C GLY A 396 -6.33 0.41 -9.00
N SER A 397 -5.06 0.82 -8.84
CA SER A 397 -4.72 2.16 -8.36
C SER A 397 -5.17 3.26 -9.33
N ILE A 398 -4.96 3.09 -10.63
CA ILE A 398 -5.46 4.04 -11.64
C ILE A 398 -6.99 4.13 -11.59
N ALA A 399 -7.68 2.99 -11.49
CA ALA A 399 -9.14 2.96 -11.39
C ALA A 399 -9.63 3.68 -10.11
N ALA A 400 -8.97 3.46 -8.96
CA ALA A 400 -9.29 4.07 -7.69
C ALA A 400 -9.10 5.60 -7.67
N LEU A 401 -8.20 6.13 -8.51
CA LEU A 401 -7.90 7.56 -8.59
C LEU A 401 -8.59 8.27 -9.75
N THR A 402 -9.23 7.53 -10.66
CA THR A 402 -9.90 8.13 -11.82
C THR A 402 -11.15 8.90 -11.44
N GLY A 403 -11.22 10.15 -11.90
CA GLY A 403 -12.34 11.06 -11.62
C GLY A 403 -12.30 11.72 -10.23
N VAL A 404 -11.19 11.55 -9.51
CA VAL A 404 -10.95 12.23 -8.23
C VAL A 404 -10.31 13.60 -8.52
N GLY A 405 -10.84 14.66 -7.90
CA GLY A 405 -10.30 16.02 -8.03
C GLY A 405 -8.91 16.14 -7.38
N GLU A 406 -8.08 17.08 -7.87
CA GLU A 406 -6.71 17.29 -7.37
C GLU A 406 -6.63 17.46 -5.85
N ARG A 407 -7.58 18.21 -5.26
CA ARG A 407 -7.64 18.44 -3.81
C ARG A 407 -7.89 17.18 -2.98
N GLU A 408 -8.46 16.14 -3.57
CA GLU A 408 -8.82 14.89 -2.90
C GLU A 408 -7.91 13.71 -3.30
N SER A 409 -7.01 13.93 -4.26
CA SER A 409 -6.10 12.88 -4.77
C SER A 409 -5.23 12.27 -3.69
N GLY A 410 -4.76 13.05 -2.72
CA GLY A 410 -3.99 12.56 -1.57
C GLY A 410 -4.81 11.62 -0.68
N VAL A 411 -6.06 11.99 -0.38
CA VAL A 411 -6.96 11.15 0.43
C VAL A 411 -7.30 9.86 -0.32
N ALA A 412 -7.62 9.96 -1.62
CA ALA A 412 -7.92 8.79 -2.44
C ALA A 412 -6.72 7.83 -2.56
N SER A 413 -5.51 8.35 -2.71
CA SER A 413 -4.27 7.55 -2.68
C SER A 413 -4.04 6.89 -1.31
N GLY A 414 -4.32 7.62 -0.23
CA GLY A 414 -4.27 7.06 1.13
C GLY A 414 -5.26 5.91 1.32
N ILE A 415 -6.51 6.05 0.85
CA ILE A 415 -7.52 4.99 0.87
C ILE A 415 -7.04 3.78 0.07
N ASN A 416 -6.43 4.00 -1.09
CA ASN A 416 -5.90 2.92 -1.94
C ASN A 416 -4.77 2.14 -1.25
N THR A 417 -3.83 2.84 -0.63
CA THR A 417 -2.76 2.22 0.16
C THR A 417 -3.30 1.47 1.37
N ALA A 418 -4.25 2.08 2.11
CA ALA A 418 -4.91 1.44 3.24
C ALA A 418 -5.65 0.16 2.80
N ALA A 419 -6.37 0.20 1.68
CA ALA A 419 -7.07 -0.96 1.12
C ALA A 419 -6.10 -2.12 0.83
N PHE A 420 -4.92 -1.85 0.27
CA PHE A 420 -3.90 -2.87 0.02
C PHE A 420 -3.38 -3.50 1.32
N GLN A 421 -3.06 -2.68 2.33
CA GLN A 421 -2.52 -3.16 3.61
C GLN A 421 -3.56 -3.95 4.42
N ILE A 422 -4.78 -3.42 4.51
CA ILE A 422 -5.89 -4.09 5.21
C ILE A 422 -6.25 -5.39 4.49
N GLY A 423 -6.29 -5.35 3.16
CA GLY A 423 -6.46 -6.55 2.34
C GLY A 423 -5.39 -7.59 2.62
N GLY A 424 -4.14 -7.15 2.74
CA GLY A 424 -3.01 -8.00 3.10
C GLY A 424 -3.20 -8.71 4.45
N ALA A 425 -3.57 -7.96 5.48
CA ALA A 425 -3.84 -8.54 6.81
C ALA A 425 -4.99 -9.55 6.77
N PHE A 426 -6.08 -9.20 6.09
CA PHE A 426 -7.22 -10.09 5.92
C PHE A 426 -6.83 -11.36 5.15
N GLY A 427 -6.07 -11.23 4.06
CA GLY A 427 -5.62 -12.36 3.27
C GLY A 427 -4.74 -13.33 4.07
N VAL A 428 -3.76 -12.80 4.82
CA VAL A 428 -2.92 -13.62 5.72
C VAL A 428 -3.78 -14.37 6.76
N ALA A 429 -4.78 -13.69 7.35
CA ALA A 429 -5.71 -14.32 8.29
C ALA A 429 -6.49 -15.47 7.65
N VAL A 430 -7.05 -15.24 6.47
CA VAL A 430 -7.82 -16.24 5.72
C VAL A 430 -6.95 -17.45 5.36
N VAL A 431 -5.78 -17.24 4.73
CA VAL A 431 -4.94 -18.37 4.30
C VAL A 431 -4.36 -19.15 5.47
N SER A 432 -3.98 -18.46 6.56
CA SER A 432 -3.50 -19.09 7.79
C SER A 432 -4.60 -19.94 8.44
N SER A 433 -5.81 -19.40 8.54
CA SER A 433 -6.98 -20.07 9.09
C SER A 433 -7.34 -21.33 8.29
N VAL A 434 -7.36 -21.21 6.95
CA VAL A 434 -7.58 -22.33 6.02
C VAL A 434 -6.46 -23.37 6.18
N ALA A 435 -5.20 -22.96 6.20
CA ALA A 435 -4.08 -23.87 6.39
C ALA A 435 -4.24 -24.71 7.67
N VAL A 436 -4.54 -24.05 8.81
CA VAL A 436 -4.74 -24.73 10.09
C VAL A 436 -5.93 -25.69 10.06
N SER A 437 -7.05 -25.29 9.42
CA SER A 437 -8.27 -26.12 9.34
C SER A 437 -8.07 -27.41 8.54
N TYR A 438 -7.16 -27.39 7.56
CA TYR A 438 -6.89 -28.55 6.69
C TYR A 438 -5.61 -29.31 7.09
N THR A 439 -4.90 -28.87 8.13
CA THR A 439 -3.73 -29.58 8.66
C THR A 439 -4.23 -30.70 9.60
N SER A 440 -4.44 -31.88 9.05
CA SER A 440 -4.87 -33.07 9.78
C SER A 440 -4.18 -34.32 9.25
N GLY A 441 -3.85 -35.28 10.13
CA GLY A 441 -3.22 -36.54 9.78
C GLY A 441 -2.05 -36.91 10.70
N ALA A 442 -1.63 -38.18 10.62
CA ALA A 442 -0.53 -38.73 11.44
C ALA A 442 0.87 -38.29 10.92
N ASP A 443 1.01 -38.13 9.61
CA ASP A 443 2.23 -37.63 8.99
C ASP A 443 2.23 -36.09 9.00
N ARG A 444 3.10 -35.50 9.79
CA ARG A 444 3.20 -34.05 9.96
C ARG A 444 3.47 -33.30 8.64
N LEU A 445 4.38 -33.80 7.79
CA LEU A 445 4.75 -33.11 6.56
C LEU A 445 3.61 -33.19 5.52
N ALA A 446 2.96 -34.34 5.39
CA ALA A 446 1.82 -34.50 4.52
C ALA A 446 0.63 -33.65 4.97
N ALA A 447 0.37 -33.60 6.28
CA ALA A 447 -0.68 -32.77 6.88
C ALA A 447 -0.44 -31.28 6.64
N LEU A 448 0.79 -30.78 6.88
CA LEU A 448 1.17 -29.38 6.60
C LEU A 448 1.04 -29.08 5.12
N THR A 449 1.51 -29.96 4.24
CA THR A 449 1.40 -29.76 2.78
C THR A 449 -0.05 -29.65 2.34
N THR A 450 -0.94 -30.49 2.89
CA THR A 450 -2.40 -30.42 2.60
C THR A 450 -2.98 -29.08 3.05
N GLY A 451 -2.61 -28.60 4.24
CA GLY A 451 -3.00 -27.28 4.73
C GLY A 451 -2.52 -26.13 3.82
N TYR A 452 -1.26 -26.18 3.37
CA TYR A 452 -0.74 -25.13 2.48
C TYR A 452 -1.30 -25.21 1.06
N ARG A 453 -1.61 -26.39 0.52
CA ARG A 453 -2.37 -26.52 -0.72
C ARG A 453 -3.74 -25.84 -0.62
N ALA A 454 -4.46 -26.06 0.47
CA ALA A 454 -5.73 -25.40 0.73
C ALA A 454 -5.57 -23.87 0.87
N ALA A 455 -4.49 -23.40 1.49
CA ALA A 455 -4.17 -21.97 1.57
C ALA A 455 -3.88 -21.34 0.19
N PHE A 456 -3.18 -22.04 -0.70
CA PHE A 456 -3.01 -21.58 -2.09
C PHE A 456 -4.33 -21.53 -2.85
N VAL A 457 -5.23 -22.49 -2.63
CA VAL A 457 -6.61 -22.45 -3.17
C VAL A 457 -7.37 -21.24 -2.63
N ALA A 458 -7.20 -20.87 -1.35
CA ALA A 458 -7.81 -19.65 -0.81
C ALA A 458 -7.30 -18.39 -1.54
N CYS A 459 -6.01 -18.35 -1.93
CA CYS A 459 -5.47 -17.26 -2.78
C CYS A 459 -6.17 -17.24 -4.17
N VAL A 460 -6.46 -18.42 -4.76
CA VAL A 460 -7.23 -18.49 -6.01
C VAL A 460 -8.63 -17.90 -5.82
N VAL A 461 -9.31 -18.23 -4.72
CA VAL A 461 -10.65 -17.69 -4.41
C VAL A 461 -10.62 -16.18 -4.28
N LEU A 462 -9.62 -15.61 -3.59
CA LEU A 462 -9.44 -14.16 -3.48
C LEU A 462 -9.21 -13.51 -4.86
N ALA A 463 -8.40 -14.12 -5.71
CA ALA A 463 -8.14 -13.63 -7.07
C ALA A 463 -9.39 -13.69 -7.96
N VAL A 464 -10.19 -14.78 -7.86
CA VAL A 464 -11.47 -14.92 -8.58
C VAL A 464 -12.47 -13.89 -8.10
N ALA A 465 -12.59 -13.69 -6.78
CA ALA A 465 -13.45 -12.66 -6.21
C ALA A 465 -13.03 -11.26 -6.71
N GLY A 466 -11.72 -10.98 -6.73
CA GLY A 466 -11.19 -9.73 -7.29
C GLY A 466 -11.49 -9.56 -8.77
N THR A 467 -11.38 -10.63 -9.55
CA THR A 467 -11.75 -10.64 -10.97
C THR A 467 -13.23 -10.34 -11.17
N ALA A 468 -14.11 -10.94 -10.38
CA ALA A 468 -15.55 -10.66 -10.41
C ALA A 468 -15.84 -9.19 -10.08
N VAL A 469 -15.19 -8.65 -9.03
CA VAL A 469 -15.27 -7.23 -8.66
C VAL A 469 -14.81 -6.34 -9.80
N ALA A 470 -13.66 -6.64 -10.42
CA ALA A 470 -13.13 -5.87 -11.55
C ALA A 470 -14.11 -5.89 -12.75
N VAL A 471 -14.72 -7.03 -13.04
CA VAL A 471 -15.71 -7.17 -14.12
C VAL A 471 -16.98 -6.37 -13.84
N VAL A 472 -17.48 -6.39 -12.60
CA VAL A 472 -18.77 -5.79 -12.24
C VAL A 472 -18.65 -4.29 -11.97
N LEU A 473 -17.64 -3.88 -11.19
CA LEU A 473 -17.55 -2.51 -10.67
C LEU A 473 -16.67 -1.59 -11.53
N LEU A 474 -15.59 -2.10 -12.16
CA LEU A 474 -14.80 -1.29 -13.06
C LEU A 474 -15.55 -1.12 -14.37
N GLY A 475 -16.27 -0.02 -14.53
CA GLY A 475 -16.99 0.31 -15.75
C GLY A 475 -16.08 0.32 -16.98
N ARG A 476 -16.66 0.14 -18.17
CA ARG A 476 -15.97 0.50 -19.41
C ARG A 476 -15.73 2.02 -19.37
N MET A 477 -14.52 2.45 -19.08
CA MET A 477 -14.18 3.86 -19.27
C MET A 477 -14.38 4.18 -20.75
N ARG A 478 -15.33 5.09 -21.02
CA ARG A 478 -15.38 5.73 -22.35
C ARG A 478 -13.99 6.34 -22.56
N ARG A 479 -13.35 6.01 -23.68
CA ARG A 479 -12.14 6.71 -24.13
C ARG A 479 -12.43 8.21 -23.95
N PRO A 480 -11.52 8.99 -23.33
CA PRO A 480 -11.64 10.43 -23.42
C PRO A 480 -11.75 10.73 -24.92
N ALA A 481 -12.86 11.32 -25.33
CA ALA A 481 -13.04 11.77 -26.69
C ALA A 481 -11.77 12.55 -27.03
N GLY A 482 -11.04 12.07 -28.07
CA GLY A 482 -9.76 12.63 -28.44
C GLY A 482 -9.92 14.15 -28.45
N ARG A 483 -9.00 14.86 -27.82
CA ARG A 483 -8.91 16.30 -28.00
C ARG A 483 -8.96 16.51 -29.51
N SER A 484 -10.06 17.08 -29.97
CA SER A 484 -10.15 17.60 -31.33
C SER A 484 -8.87 18.38 -31.60
N PRO A 485 -8.16 18.17 -32.72
CA PRO A 485 -6.99 18.98 -33.01
C PRO A 485 -7.44 20.43 -32.91
N ALA A 486 -6.74 21.21 -32.10
CA ALA A 486 -6.92 22.64 -31.95
C ALA A 486 -6.73 23.28 -33.35
N GLY A 487 -7.82 23.61 -33.99
CA GLY A 487 -7.85 24.16 -35.32
C GLY A 487 -9.20 24.80 -35.60
N GLN A 488 -9.66 25.66 -34.73
CA GLN A 488 -10.55 26.77 -35.08
C GLN A 488 -10.38 27.81 -33.97
N GLY A 489 -9.44 28.72 -34.23
CA GLY A 489 -9.38 29.98 -33.49
C GLY A 489 -10.74 30.70 -33.63
N PRO A 490 -11.13 31.55 -32.65
CA PRO A 490 -12.37 32.29 -32.72
C PRO A 490 -12.38 33.06 -34.04
N ASP A 491 -13.44 32.83 -34.86
CA ASP A 491 -13.76 33.59 -36.08
C ASP A 491 -13.96 35.05 -35.66
N TYR A 492 -12.92 35.85 -35.75
CA TYR A 492 -13.08 37.30 -35.72
C TYR A 492 -13.77 37.73 -37.02
N PRO A 493 -14.89 38.42 -36.96
CA PRO A 493 -15.55 38.94 -38.15
C PRO A 493 -14.55 39.85 -38.89
N ARG A 494 -14.27 39.50 -40.13
CA ARG A 494 -13.47 40.33 -41.05
C ARG A 494 -14.11 41.70 -41.15
N THR A 495 -13.53 42.68 -40.49
CA THR A 495 -13.91 44.09 -40.65
C THR A 495 -13.72 44.51 -42.09
N SER A 496 -14.79 45.06 -42.62
CA SER A 496 -14.96 45.65 -43.96
C SER A 496 -13.82 46.60 -44.32
N LYS A 497 -13.48 46.54 -45.62
CA LYS A 497 -12.57 47.37 -46.38
C LYS A 497 -12.64 48.85 -46.03
N ILE A 498 -11.53 49.41 -45.58
CA ILE A 498 -11.32 50.86 -45.53
C ILE A 498 -10.93 51.30 -46.98
N PRO A 499 -11.61 52.26 -47.60
CA PRO A 499 -11.22 52.77 -48.91
C PRO A 499 -9.97 53.65 -48.83
N ASN A 500 -9.02 53.39 -49.72
CA ASN A 500 -7.79 54.15 -49.88
C ASN A 500 -8.11 55.58 -50.42
N PRO A 501 -7.60 56.67 -49.85
CA PRO A 501 -7.68 57.97 -50.49
C PRO A 501 -6.69 58.05 -51.65
N LYS A 502 -7.17 58.47 -52.84
CA LYS A 502 -6.35 58.82 -54.00
C LYS A 502 -5.84 60.29 -53.88
N PRO A 503 -4.81 60.62 -54.67
CA PRO A 503 -3.76 61.60 -54.46
C PRO A 503 -4.18 63.03 -54.40
#